data_d68c8ebd4f22d95fc5725b2d6c1c12e5
#
_entry.id   d68c8ebd4f22d95fc5725b2d6c1c12e5
#
_cell.length_a   1.000
_cell.length_b   1.000
_cell.length_c   1.000
_cell.angle_alpha   90.00
_cell.angle_beta   90.00
_cell.angle_gamma   90.00
#
_symmetry.space_group_name_H-M   'P 1'
#
loop_
_entity.id
_entity.type
_entity.pdbx_description
1 polymer ?
#
loop_
_entity_poly.entity_id
_entity_poly.type
_entity_poly.pdbx_seq_one_letter_code
_entity_poly.pdbx_strand_id
1 'polypeptide(L)'
;MLSKVLVGLLAVLVCAHAVCGVTIISKSEWGGAPATSKTSLANGLSYAVIHHTAGAYCSTKASCMQQMRNIQSYHQKTLGWADIGYNFLIGGDGNIYEGRGWNVMGAHATNWNSKSIGISFMGNYNNDKPTAAQISAAKNLLAAAVSRGQIKSGYILYGHRQVGSTECPGNNLYNEIKKWSNWKA
;
A
#
# COMPACT_ATOMS: atom_id res chain seq x y z
N MET A 1 2.58 -52.09 -46.86
CA MET A 1 1.66 -51.63 -45.80
C MET A 1 2.44 -50.69 -44.87
N LEU A 2 2.30 -49.37 -45.06
CA LEU A 2 2.97 -48.37 -44.20
C LEU A 2 2.06 -48.02 -43.03
N SER A 3 2.51 -48.35 -41.84
CA SER A 3 1.84 -47.96 -40.59
C SER A 3 2.18 -46.48 -40.28
N LYS A 4 1.16 -45.62 -40.24
CA LYS A 4 1.28 -44.22 -39.80
C LYS A 4 1.20 -44.19 -38.30
N VAL A 5 2.33 -43.86 -37.63
CA VAL A 5 2.36 -43.54 -36.21
C VAL A 5 1.91 -42.08 -36.04
N LEU A 6 0.75 -41.92 -35.44
CA LEU A 6 0.20 -40.60 -35.07
C LEU A 6 0.85 -40.16 -33.75
N VAL A 7 1.80 -39.23 -33.80
CA VAL A 7 2.38 -38.60 -32.60
C VAL A 7 1.43 -37.48 -32.20
N GLY A 8 0.64 -37.77 -31.17
CA GLY A 8 -0.21 -36.75 -30.53
C GLY A 8 0.63 -35.78 -29.74
N LEU A 9 0.70 -34.50 -30.17
CA LEU A 9 1.29 -33.41 -29.40
C LEU A 9 0.34 -33.05 -28.27
N LEU A 10 0.70 -33.44 -27.07
CA LEU A 10 0.03 -32.98 -25.83
C LEU A 10 0.50 -31.56 -25.57
N ALA A 11 -0.31 -30.56 -25.95
CA ALA A 11 -0.07 -29.16 -25.56
C ALA A 11 -0.35 -29.02 -24.05
N VAL A 12 0.70 -29.00 -23.25
CA VAL A 12 0.61 -28.64 -21.84
C VAL A 12 0.34 -27.14 -21.80
N LEU A 13 -0.91 -26.76 -21.51
CA LEU A 13 -1.29 -25.39 -21.20
C LEU A 13 -0.63 -25.03 -19.85
N VAL A 14 0.57 -24.46 -19.90
CA VAL A 14 1.17 -23.81 -18.74
C VAL A 14 0.38 -22.53 -18.49
N CYS A 15 -0.60 -22.61 -17.61
CA CYS A 15 -1.26 -21.42 -17.07
C CYS A 15 -0.20 -20.65 -16.29
N ALA A 16 0.46 -19.72 -16.95
CA ALA A 16 1.35 -18.76 -16.32
C ALA A 16 0.50 -17.93 -15.36
N HIS A 17 0.51 -18.29 -14.07
CA HIS A 17 0.09 -17.40 -13.01
C HIS A 17 1.08 -16.24 -13.05
N ALA A 18 0.70 -15.16 -13.76
CA ALA A 18 1.42 -13.89 -13.67
C ALA A 18 1.38 -13.47 -12.20
N VAL A 19 2.47 -13.71 -11.49
CA VAL A 19 2.72 -13.07 -10.22
C VAL A 19 2.71 -11.58 -10.54
N CYS A 20 1.64 -10.90 -10.18
CA CYS A 20 1.47 -9.48 -10.45
C CYS A 20 2.55 -8.74 -9.65
N GLY A 21 3.72 -8.59 -10.24
CA GLY A 21 4.85 -7.86 -9.67
C GLY A 21 4.47 -6.38 -9.62
N VAL A 22 4.05 -5.92 -8.46
CA VAL A 22 3.82 -4.50 -8.22
C VAL A 22 5.17 -3.79 -8.15
N THR A 23 5.34 -2.72 -8.94
CA THR A 23 6.53 -1.87 -8.86
C THR A 23 6.38 -0.91 -7.69
N ILE A 24 7.35 -0.94 -6.78
CA ILE A 24 7.40 -0.07 -5.60
C ILE A 24 8.69 0.74 -5.69
N ILE A 25 8.58 2.06 -5.64
CA ILE A 25 9.72 2.97 -5.55
C ILE A 25 10.30 2.83 -4.14
N SER A 26 11.52 2.30 -4.07
CA SER A 26 12.19 1.98 -2.81
C SER A 26 12.54 3.23 -2.00
N LYS A 27 12.77 3.03 -0.69
CA LYS A 27 13.21 4.12 0.20
C LYS A 27 14.51 4.77 -0.28
N SER A 28 15.46 4.00 -0.76
CA SER A 28 16.72 4.52 -1.31
C SER A 28 16.48 5.33 -2.59
N GLU A 29 15.55 4.88 -3.45
CA GLU A 29 15.26 5.55 -4.73
C GLU A 29 14.63 6.94 -4.52
N TRP A 30 13.73 7.10 -3.54
CA TRP A 30 13.17 8.43 -3.25
C TRP A 30 14.04 9.28 -2.29
N GLY A 31 15.22 8.77 -1.89
CA GLY A 31 16.17 9.49 -1.04
C GLY A 31 15.76 9.57 0.43
N GLY A 32 15.12 8.53 0.94
CA GLY A 32 14.69 8.45 2.33
C GLY A 32 15.86 8.27 3.31
N ALA A 33 15.76 8.94 4.45
CA ALA A 33 16.70 8.75 5.55
C ALA A 33 16.54 7.35 6.20
N PRO A 34 17.59 6.80 6.83
CA PRO A 34 17.48 5.58 7.60
C PRO A 34 16.46 5.71 8.74
N ALA A 35 15.78 4.60 9.05
CA ALA A 35 15.01 4.49 10.28
C ALA A 35 15.96 4.45 11.49
N THR A 36 15.62 5.12 12.59
CA THR A 36 16.42 5.07 13.83
C THR A 36 16.22 3.76 14.60
N SER A 37 15.06 3.11 14.41
CA SER A 37 14.77 1.77 14.91
C SER A 37 13.70 1.09 14.06
N LYS A 38 13.58 -0.23 14.18
CA LYS A 38 12.56 -1.04 13.50
C LYS A 38 11.98 -2.06 14.46
N THR A 39 10.66 -2.22 14.44
CA THR A 39 9.96 -3.31 15.12
C THR A 39 9.39 -4.24 14.05
N SER A 40 9.60 -5.54 14.22
CA SER A 40 9.09 -6.54 13.26
C SER A 40 7.57 -6.56 13.25
N LEU A 41 6.99 -6.75 12.06
CA LEU A 41 5.58 -6.98 11.83
C LEU A 41 5.41 -8.38 11.28
N ALA A 42 4.55 -9.18 11.93
CA ALA A 42 4.28 -10.54 11.51
C ALA A 42 3.64 -10.61 10.11
N ASN A 43 3.76 -11.76 9.47
CA ASN A 43 2.98 -12.10 8.28
C ASN A 43 1.58 -12.60 8.66
N GLY A 44 0.68 -12.70 7.69
CA GLY A 44 -0.67 -13.20 7.89
C GLY A 44 -1.57 -12.23 8.67
N LEU A 45 -1.35 -10.92 8.51
CA LEU A 45 -2.17 -9.89 9.13
C LEU A 45 -3.62 -9.98 8.68
N SER A 46 -4.54 -9.66 9.56
CA SER A 46 -5.98 -9.73 9.28
C SER A 46 -6.56 -8.41 8.80
N TYR A 47 -5.78 -7.32 8.79
CA TYR A 47 -6.30 -5.98 8.50
C TYR A 47 -5.37 -5.18 7.60
N ALA A 48 -5.99 -4.28 6.80
CA ALA A 48 -5.34 -3.18 6.12
C ALA A 48 -6.06 -1.88 6.47
N VAL A 49 -5.31 -0.81 6.70
CA VAL A 49 -5.88 0.51 7.06
C VAL A 49 -5.46 1.53 6.01
N ILE A 50 -6.46 2.19 5.42
CA ILE A 50 -6.27 3.25 4.43
C ILE A 50 -6.26 4.62 5.12
N HIS A 51 -5.26 5.40 4.76
CA HIS A 51 -5.04 6.76 5.24
C HIS A 51 -4.95 7.76 4.09
N HIS A 52 -5.02 9.04 4.42
CA HIS A 52 -4.46 10.12 3.62
C HIS A 52 -3.37 10.83 4.42
N THR A 53 -2.49 11.57 3.74
CA THR A 53 -1.47 12.36 4.43
C THR A 53 -2.01 13.68 4.97
N ALA A 54 -3.21 14.11 4.54
CA ALA A 54 -3.84 15.40 4.80
C ALA A 54 -2.96 16.62 4.41
N GLY A 55 -1.89 16.38 3.66
CA GLY A 55 -0.92 17.37 3.21
C GLY A 55 -1.08 17.75 1.73
N ALA A 56 -0.02 18.31 1.17
CA ALA A 56 0.01 18.72 -0.23
C ALA A 56 -0.12 17.52 -1.18
N TYR A 57 -0.85 17.71 -2.26
CA TYR A 57 -0.96 16.75 -3.36
C TYR A 57 0.32 16.78 -4.21
N CYS A 58 0.68 15.64 -4.80
CA CYS A 58 1.77 15.53 -5.76
C CYS A 58 1.26 14.84 -7.03
N SER A 59 1.75 15.22 -8.20
CA SER A 59 1.26 14.70 -9.50
C SER A 59 2.35 14.17 -10.42
N THR A 60 3.61 14.28 -10.01
CA THR A 60 4.76 13.74 -10.74
C THR A 60 5.65 12.92 -9.81
N LYS A 61 6.42 11.97 -10.36
CA LYS A 61 7.37 11.17 -9.57
C LYS A 61 8.29 12.07 -8.74
N ALA A 62 8.84 13.12 -9.33
CA ALA A 62 9.74 14.04 -8.64
C ALA A 62 9.05 14.75 -7.46
N SER A 63 7.85 15.28 -7.65
CA SER A 63 7.09 15.94 -6.58
C SER A 63 6.64 14.95 -5.50
N CYS A 64 6.25 13.73 -5.86
CA CYS A 64 5.87 12.71 -4.89
C CYS A 64 7.07 12.23 -4.07
N MET A 65 8.24 12.03 -4.69
CA MET A 65 9.47 11.73 -3.96
C MET A 65 9.85 12.86 -2.99
N GLN A 66 9.63 14.12 -3.38
CA GLN A 66 9.83 15.25 -2.45
C GLN A 66 8.83 15.21 -1.28
N GLN A 67 7.55 14.89 -1.55
CA GLN A 67 6.57 14.71 -0.47
C GLN A 67 6.95 13.56 0.47
N MET A 68 7.46 12.44 -0.04
CA MET A 68 7.97 11.36 0.80
C MET A 68 9.03 11.84 1.79
N ARG A 69 10.02 12.62 1.32
CA ARG A 69 11.06 13.21 2.17
C ARG A 69 10.49 14.19 3.20
N ASN A 70 9.55 15.03 2.79
CA ASN A 70 8.91 16.01 3.67
C ASN A 70 8.14 15.31 4.80
N ILE A 71 7.33 14.29 4.46
CA ILE A 71 6.55 13.52 5.43
C ILE A 71 7.48 12.75 6.38
N GLN A 72 8.53 12.11 5.87
CA GLN A 72 9.51 11.41 6.71
C GLN A 72 10.21 12.38 7.66
N SER A 73 10.64 13.53 7.14
CA SER A 73 11.28 14.56 7.97
C SER A 73 10.37 15.07 9.09
N TYR A 74 9.10 15.31 8.79
CA TYR A 74 8.12 15.70 9.79
C TYR A 74 7.93 14.60 10.86
N HIS A 75 7.76 13.34 10.44
CA HIS A 75 7.59 12.22 11.35
C HIS A 75 8.83 11.99 12.24
N GLN A 76 10.03 12.06 11.68
CA GLN A 76 11.26 11.80 12.42
C GLN A 76 11.69 13.01 13.28
N LYS A 77 11.69 14.23 12.69
CA LYS A 77 12.28 15.39 13.34
C LYS A 77 11.30 16.16 14.21
N THR A 78 10.01 16.20 13.87
CA THR A 78 9.00 16.93 14.61
C THR A 78 8.25 16.04 15.59
N LEU A 79 7.85 14.82 15.16
CA LEU A 79 7.11 13.90 16.00
C LEU A 79 8.02 12.93 16.78
N GLY A 80 9.32 12.87 16.49
CA GLY A 80 10.26 11.97 17.15
C GLY A 80 10.07 10.49 16.81
N TRP A 81 9.39 10.16 15.72
CA TRP A 81 9.18 8.77 15.32
C TRP A 81 10.45 8.18 14.69
N ALA A 82 10.57 6.86 14.77
CA ALA A 82 11.72 6.16 14.20
C ALA A 82 11.84 6.28 12.67
N ASP A 83 10.72 6.51 11.98
CA ASP A 83 10.63 6.58 10.51
C ASP A 83 9.28 7.19 10.09
N ILE A 84 9.04 7.33 8.78
CA ILE A 84 7.72 7.60 8.22
C ILE A 84 6.69 6.60 8.79
N GLY A 85 5.48 7.07 9.13
CA GLY A 85 4.52 6.26 9.91
C GLY A 85 3.88 5.11 9.14
N TYR A 86 3.75 5.23 7.81
CA TYR A 86 3.03 4.29 6.96
C TYR A 86 3.94 3.20 6.40
N ASN A 87 3.36 2.03 6.10
CA ASN A 87 4.09 0.97 5.40
C ASN A 87 4.35 1.34 3.94
N PHE A 88 3.32 1.86 3.26
CA PHE A 88 3.41 2.34 1.88
C PHE A 88 2.60 3.60 1.68
N LEU A 89 2.99 4.39 0.67
CA LEU A 89 2.24 5.58 0.26
C LEU A 89 1.93 5.49 -1.23
N ILE A 90 0.80 6.08 -1.62
CA ILE A 90 0.34 6.15 -3.01
C ILE A 90 0.42 7.61 -3.45
N GLY A 91 1.26 7.90 -4.42
CA GLY A 91 1.39 9.23 -5.00
C GLY A 91 0.24 9.57 -5.95
N GLY A 92 -0.03 10.85 -6.15
CA GLY A 92 -0.98 11.31 -7.17
C GLY A 92 -0.54 11.00 -8.60
N ASP A 93 0.74 10.68 -8.79
CA ASP A 93 1.31 10.15 -10.02
C ASP A 93 0.97 8.66 -10.28
N GLY A 94 0.24 8.01 -9.37
CA GLY A 94 -0.14 6.60 -9.46
C GLY A 94 0.96 5.62 -9.05
N ASN A 95 2.11 6.07 -8.58
CA ASN A 95 3.17 5.20 -8.10
C ASN A 95 2.99 4.83 -6.62
N ILE A 96 3.56 3.67 -6.27
CA ILE A 96 3.64 3.18 -4.90
C ILE A 96 5.04 3.48 -4.36
N TYR A 97 5.10 4.05 -3.17
CA TYR A 97 6.33 4.44 -2.49
C TYR A 97 6.50 3.62 -1.22
N GLU A 98 7.69 3.06 -1.01
CA GLU A 98 8.03 2.36 0.21
C GLU A 98 8.18 3.35 1.38
N GLY A 99 7.36 3.18 2.41
CA GLY A 99 7.53 3.84 3.69
C GLY A 99 8.38 2.99 4.62
N ARG A 100 7.75 2.30 5.60
CA ARG A 100 8.42 1.29 6.42
C ARG A 100 8.60 -0.05 5.70
N GLY A 101 7.88 -0.25 4.60
CA GLY A 101 7.92 -1.46 3.79
C GLY A 101 7.20 -2.64 4.42
N TRP A 102 7.51 -3.83 3.91
CA TRP A 102 7.00 -5.11 4.39
C TRP A 102 7.66 -5.50 5.73
N ASN A 103 6.96 -6.28 6.55
CA ASN A 103 7.48 -6.87 7.79
C ASN A 103 8.02 -5.88 8.84
N VAL A 104 7.75 -4.59 8.71
CA VAL A 104 8.09 -3.57 9.69
C VAL A 104 6.81 -2.90 10.19
N MET A 105 6.63 -2.88 11.50
CA MET A 105 5.46 -2.31 12.15
C MET A 105 5.37 -0.81 11.88
N GLY A 106 4.21 -0.37 11.41
CA GLY A 106 3.90 1.05 11.18
C GLY A 106 3.77 1.86 12.49
N ALA A 107 3.56 3.16 12.34
CA ALA A 107 3.10 4.06 13.37
C ALA A 107 1.95 4.90 12.77
N HIS A 108 0.92 4.24 12.27
CA HIS A 108 -0.14 4.87 11.49
C HIS A 108 -1.51 4.86 12.19
N ALA A 109 -1.75 3.92 13.10
CA ALA A 109 -2.99 3.83 13.88
C ALA A 109 -2.73 3.14 15.22
N THR A 110 -2.91 3.89 16.32
CA THR A 110 -2.73 3.38 17.69
C THR A 110 -3.58 2.12 17.91
N ASN A 111 -3.01 1.09 18.56
CA ASN A 111 -3.62 -0.23 18.79
C ASN A 111 -3.88 -1.07 17.51
N TRP A 112 -3.54 -0.56 16.32
CA TRP A 112 -3.69 -1.26 15.05
C TRP A 112 -2.37 -1.54 14.33
N ASN A 113 -1.29 -0.85 14.72
CA ASN A 113 0.02 -0.97 14.07
C ASN A 113 0.57 -2.40 14.02
N SER A 114 0.34 -3.21 15.07
CA SER A 114 0.86 -4.59 15.16
C SER A 114 0.02 -5.64 14.42
N LYS A 115 -1.17 -5.30 13.94
CA LYS A 115 -2.12 -6.25 13.32
C LYS A 115 -2.59 -5.82 11.93
N SER A 116 -2.07 -4.71 11.40
CA SER A 116 -2.47 -4.17 10.10
C SER A 116 -1.28 -3.63 9.31
N ILE A 117 -1.47 -3.56 7.99
CA ILE A 117 -0.63 -2.78 7.09
C ILE A 117 -1.28 -1.41 6.86
N GLY A 118 -0.51 -0.33 7.00
CA GLY A 118 -0.97 1.04 6.76
C GLY A 118 -0.57 1.54 5.39
N ILE A 119 -1.56 1.96 4.59
CA ILE A 119 -1.38 2.52 3.24
C ILE A 119 -1.96 3.92 3.21
N SER A 120 -1.15 4.93 2.84
CA SER A 120 -1.56 6.33 2.84
C SER A 120 -1.55 6.93 1.44
N PHE A 121 -2.61 7.61 1.06
CA PHE A 121 -2.68 8.40 -0.17
C PHE A 121 -2.12 9.79 0.08
N MET A 122 -1.19 10.25 -0.76
CA MET A 122 -0.61 11.59 -0.64
C MET A 122 -1.60 12.65 -1.12
N GLY A 123 -2.02 13.56 -0.23
CA GLY A 123 -3.00 14.60 -0.48
C GLY A 123 -4.01 14.75 0.65
N ASN A 124 -4.95 15.68 0.50
CA ASN A 124 -6.07 15.89 1.41
C ASN A 124 -7.40 15.50 0.75
N TYR A 125 -7.84 14.27 1.02
CA TYR A 125 -9.04 13.70 0.38
C TYR A 125 -10.37 14.10 1.05
N ASN A 126 -10.38 15.13 1.85
CA ASN A 126 -11.59 15.92 2.10
C ASN A 126 -11.87 16.84 0.89
N ASN A 127 -10.84 17.35 0.23
CA ASN A 127 -10.91 18.27 -0.91
C ASN A 127 -10.59 17.54 -2.24
N ASP A 128 -9.49 16.77 -2.27
CA ASP A 128 -9.04 16.04 -3.44
C ASP A 128 -9.91 14.80 -3.69
N LYS A 129 -9.91 14.30 -4.93
CA LYS A 129 -10.51 13.01 -5.28
C LYS A 129 -9.42 12.03 -5.68
N PRO A 130 -9.48 10.75 -5.23
CA PRO A 130 -8.51 9.77 -5.67
C PRO A 130 -8.67 9.52 -7.18
N THR A 131 -7.56 9.50 -7.91
CA THR A 131 -7.56 9.19 -9.34
C THR A 131 -7.70 7.68 -9.57
N ALA A 132 -8.13 7.28 -10.78
CA ALA A 132 -8.20 5.87 -11.16
C ALA A 132 -6.83 5.16 -11.04
N ALA A 133 -5.73 5.87 -11.35
CA ALA A 133 -4.37 5.35 -11.21
C ALA A 133 -4.02 5.07 -9.75
N GLN A 134 -4.33 5.97 -8.84
CA GLN A 134 -4.11 5.77 -7.40
C GLN A 134 -4.94 4.61 -6.83
N ILE A 135 -6.21 4.50 -7.24
CA ILE A 135 -7.10 3.41 -6.84
C ILE A 135 -6.54 2.06 -7.32
N SER A 136 -6.12 2.00 -8.59
CA SER A 136 -5.51 0.80 -9.17
C SER A 136 -4.21 0.43 -8.45
N ALA A 137 -3.33 1.39 -8.19
CA ALA A 137 -2.08 1.18 -7.47
C ALA A 137 -2.31 0.60 -6.06
N ALA A 138 -3.27 1.14 -5.31
CA ALA A 138 -3.61 0.64 -3.98
C ALA A 138 -4.19 -0.78 -4.01
N LYS A 139 -5.09 -1.08 -4.96
CA LYS A 139 -5.64 -2.43 -5.14
C LYS A 139 -4.56 -3.45 -5.54
N ASN A 140 -3.65 -3.08 -6.43
CA ASN A 140 -2.51 -3.92 -6.82
C ASN A 140 -1.55 -4.16 -5.66
N LEU A 141 -1.29 -3.15 -4.82
CA LEU A 141 -0.48 -3.30 -3.62
C LEU A 141 -1.13 -4.26 -2.61
N LEU A 142 -2.44 -4.16 -2.41
CA LEU A 142 -3.19 -5.09 -1.53
C LEU A 142 -3.16 -6.52 -2.07
N ALA A 143 -3.32 -6.71 -3.38
CA ALA A 143 -3.20 -8.02 -4.03
C ALA A 143 -1.77 -8.59 -3.86
N ALA A 144 -0.73 -7.77 -4.03
CA ALA A 144 0.64 -8.16 -3.78
C ALA A 144 0.88 -8.52 -2.30
N ALA A 145 0.29 -7.79 -1.36
CA ALA A 145 0.35 -8.09 0.07
C ALA A 145 -0.25 -9.47 0.40
N VAL A 146 -1.36 -9.84 -0.24
CA VAL A 146 -1.96 -11.17 -0.13
C VAL A 146 -1.04 -12.23 -0.73
N SER A 147 -0.56 -12.04 -1.96
CA SER A 147 0.33 -12.99 -2.65
C SER A 147 1.64 -13.23 -1.90
N ARG A 148 2.14 -12.24 -1.16
CA ARG A 148 3.33 -12.35 -0.31
C ARG A 148 3.05 -13.00 1.05
N GLY A 149 1.79 -13.27 1.38
CA GLY A 149 1.39 -13.72 2.70
C GLY A 149 1.50 -12.66 3.81
N GLN A 150 1.72 -11.39 3.44
CA GLN A 150 1.78 -10.30 4.43
C GLN A 150 0.43 -10.07 5.10
N ILE A 151 -0.65 -10.12 4.33
CA ILE A 151 -2.03 -10.12 4.80
C ILE A 151 -2.77 -11.36 4.32
N LYS A 152 -3.78 -11.81 5.05
CA LYS A 152 -4.64 -12.95 4.67
C LYS A 152 -5.50 -12.59 3.46
N SER A 153 -5.90 -13.58 2.66
CA SER A 153 -6.81 -13.36 1.51
C SER A 153 -8.17 -12.79 1.94
N GLY A 154 -8.65 -13.17 3.12
CA GLY A 154 -9.88 -12.64 3.73
C GLY A 154 -9.65 -11.45 4.68
N TYR A 155 -8.60 -10.65 4.47
CA TYR A 155 -8.34 -9.47 5.30
C TYR A 155 -9.53 -8.51 5.29
N ILE A 156 -9.66 -7.71 6.35
CA ILE A 156 -10.64 -6.64 6.46
C ILE A 156 -9.95 -5.32 6.17
N LEU A 157 -10.56 -4.51 5.31
CA LEU A 157 -10.12 -3.17 4.97
C LEU A 157 -10.90 -2.14 5.77
N TYR A 158 -10.18 -1.26 6.45
CA TYR A 158 -10.75 -0.10 7.13
C TYR A 158 -10.18 1.21 6.60
N GLY A 159 -10.95 2.29 6.67
CA GLY A 159 -10.43 3.65 6.70
C GLY A 159 -10.00 4.00 8.12
N HIS A 160 -9.00 4.86 8.29
CA HIS A 160 -8.47 5.22 9.61
C HIS A 160 -9.55 5.71 10.60
N ARG A 161 -10.58 6.40 10.13
CA ARG A 161 -11.71 6.86 10.95
C ARG A 161 -12.55 5.76 11.60
N GLN A 162 -12.44 4.53 11.12
CA GLN A 162 -13.13 3.38 11.70
C GLN A 162 -12.34 2.76 12.86
N VAL A 163 -11.07 3.08 12.97
CA VAL A 163 -10.14 2.51 13.94
C VAL A 163 -9.46 3.55 14.83
N GLY A 164 -9.81 4.82 14.66
CA GLY A 164 -9.32 5.94 15.45
C GLY A 164 -10.24 7.17 15.33
N SER A 165 -10.14 8.10 16.27
CA SER A 165 -10.90 9.37 16.24
C SER A 165 -10.23 10.37 15.30
N THR A 166 -10.63 10.38 14.03
CA THR A 166 -10.02 11.21 12.98
C THR A 166 -10.94 11.32 11.77
N GLU A 167 -10.75 12.35 10.94
CA GLU A 167 -11.40 12.47 9.63
C GLU A 167 -10.68 11.66 8.52
N CYS A 168 -9.46 11.17 8.80
CA CYS A 168 -8.69 10.34 7.86
C CYS A 168 -9.49 9.08 7.46
N PRO A 169 -9.52 8.69 6.18
CA PRO A 169 -8.70 9.13 5.05
C PRO A 169 -9.28 10.30 4.24
N GLY A 170 -10.19 11.08 4.78
CA GLY A 170 -10.94 12.11 4.07
C GLY A 170 -12.20 11.55 3.39
N ASN A 171 -13.22 12.39 3.22
CA ASN A 171 -14.53 11.95 2.78
C ASN A 171 -14.53 11.32 1.39
N ASN A 172 -13.81 11.90 0.45
CA ASN A 172 -13.77 11.41 -0.93
C ASN A 172 -13.10 10.03 -1.04
N LEU A 173 -11.97 9.83 -0.36
CA LEU A 173 -11.27 8.54 -0.35
C LEU A 173 -12.05 7.51 0.48
N TYR A 174 -12.65 7.91 1.60
CA TYR A 174 -13.49 7.02 2.40
C TYR A 174 -14.69 6.50 1.60
N ASN A 175 -15.38 7.37 0.85
CA ASN A 175 -16.48 6.97 -0.03
C ASN A 175 -16.01 6.04 -1.17
N GLU A 176 -14.76 6.15 -1.60
CA GLU A 176 -14.19 5.23 -2.60
C GLU A 176 -13.90 3.85 -2.00
N ILE A 177 -13.21 3.78 -0.86
CA ILE A 177 -12.83 2.48 -0.27
C ILE A 177 -14.02 1.66 0.21
N LYS A 178 -15.16 2.30 0.53
CA LYS A 178 -16.42 1.59 0.86
C LYS A 178 -16.93 0.70 -0.28
N LYS A 179 -16.50 0.94 -1.51
CA LYS A 179 -16.85 0.13 -2.69
C LYS A 179 -15.94 -1.10 -2.87
N TRP A 180 -14.88 -1.22 -2.08
CA TRP A 180 -13.90 -2.30 -2.24
C TRP A 180 -14.35 -3.56 -1.50
N SER A 181 -14.11 -4.74 -2.13
CA SER A 181 -14.67 -6.02 -1.68
C SER A 181 -14.35 -6.40 -0.22
N ASN A 182 -13.18 -6.04 0.27
CA ASN A 182 -12.72 -6.37 1.62
C ASN A 182 -13.10 -5.32 2.68
N TRP A 183 -13.73 -4.20 2.27
CA TRP A 183 -14.18 -3.18 3.21
C TRP A 183 -15.31 -3.71 4.10
N LYS A 184 -15.27 -3.35 5.36
CA LYS A 184 -16.33 -3.65 6.35
C LYS A 184 -16.77 -2.36 7.06
N ALA A 185 -18.08 -2.31 7.40
CA ALA A 185 -18.67 -1.22 8.19
C ALA A 185 -18.19 -1.25 9.64
#